data_dd25721a7cbe1d61a26baeaf20919e23
#
_entry.id   dd25721a7cbe1d61a26baeaf20919e23
#
_cell.length_a   1.000
_cell.length_b   1.000
_cell.length_c   1.000
_cell.angle_alpha   90.00
_cell.angle_beta   90.00
_cell.angle_gamma   90.00
#
_symmetry.space_group_name_H-M   'P 1'
#
loop_
_entity.id
_entity.type
_entity.pdbx_description
1 polymer ?
#
loop_
_entity_poly.entity_id
_entity_poly.type
_entity_poly.pdbx_seq_one_letter_code
_entity_poly.pdbx_strand_id
1 'polypeptide(L)'
;MLAFQQRGTIIAGVSFDIPGMGYKNPRTGLIEGFEADLARAIAEKLLGAPDRIDFYQITDEKRIPALQSDLVDMVLSQLTITPDRAEQVDFSIPYYITREGLLVPKGSDIKGLDDLKGKRIAVTEGSISLRRMRASLPSLPGATLVITPLSFGNLEAVANGEADAASNDMINLTMMHRASDHPERYEIIDIGDRFDKKPFGVAVKKGNHPFVDLLNRAVEALKGAGEIDRLFNKNLEAAGSRSA
;
A
#
# COMPACT_ATOMS: atom_id res chain seq x y z
N MET A 1 9.46 15.23 -24.74
CA MET A 1 8.13 14.54 -24.57
C MET A 1 8.39 13.27 -23.81
N LEU A 2 7.62 13.00 -22.75
CA LEU A 2 7.78 11.81 -21.92
C LEU A 2 7.29 10.55 -22.67
N ALA A 3 7.84 9.38 -22.35
CA ALA A 3 7.52 8.14 -23.05
C ALA A 3 6.03 7.81 -23.06
N PHE A 4 5.34 7.98 -21.93
CA PHE A 4 3.90 7.75 -21.84
C PHE A 4 3.06 8.74 -22.69
N GLN A 5 3.55 9.98 -22.89
CA GLN A 5 2.89 10.96 -23.76
C GLN A 5 3.02 10.56 -25.24
N GLN A 6 4.16 10.00 -25.64
CA GLN A 6 4.35 9.48 -27.02
C GLN A 6 3.50 8.23 -27.26
N ARG A 7 3.39 7.35 -26.28
CA ARG A 7 2.60 6.12 -26.34
C ARG A 7 1.09 6.40 -26.24
N GLY A 8 0.71 7.49 -25.58
CA GLY A 8 -0.69 7.86 -25.32
C GLY A 8 -1.33 7.13 -24.14
N THR A 9 -0.58 6.36 -23.39
CA THR A 9 -1.02 5.63 -22.19
C THR A 9 0.07 5.58 -21.14
N ILE A 10 -0.30 5.52 -19.86
CA ILE A 10 0.61 5.36 -18.71
C ILE A 10 0.61 3.89 -18.28
N ILE A 11 1.77 3.32 -18.01
CA ILE A 11 1.88 2.00 -17.37
C ILE A 11 2.11 2.22 -15.88
N ALA A 12 1.14 1.82 -15.04
CA ALA A 12 1.19 1.97 -13.60
C ALA A 12 1.38 0.64 -12.89
N GLY A 13 2.43 0.53 -12.09
CA GLY A 13 2.61 -0.57 -11.14
C GLY A 13 1.71 -0.37 -9.92
N VAL A 14 0.84 -1.34 -9.65
CA VAL A 14 -0.10 -1.31 -8.53
C VAL A 14 -0.13 -2.65 -7.81
N SER A 15 -0.44 -2.63 -6.51
CA SER A 15 -0.75 -3.86 -5.78
C SER A 15 -2.02 -4.52 -6.34
N PHE A 16 -2.19 -5.81 -6.08
CA PHE A 16 -3.29 -6.58 -6.66
C PHE A 16 -3.95 -7.53 -5.66
N ASP A 17 -3.51 -7.51 -4.41
CA ASP A 17 -3.90 -8.43 -3.35
C ASP A 17 -4.65 -7.77 -2.18
N ILE A 18 -4.72 -6.42 -2.13
CA ILE A 18 -5.37 -5.71 -1.04
C ILE A 18 -6.72 -5.14 -1.50
N PRO A 19 -7.86 -5.80 -1.16
CA PRO A 19 -9.18 -5.26 -1.47
C PRO A 19 -9.33 -3.83 -0.93
N GLY A 20 -9.87 -2.92 -1.74
CA GLY A 20 -10.01 -1.52 -1.39
C GLY A 20 -8.78 -0.65 -1.65
N MET A 21 -7.56 -1.19 -1.72
CA MET A 21 -6.34 -0.43 -2.07
C MET A 21 -5.93 -0.67 -3.52
N GLY A 22 -5.47 -1.85 -3.85
CA GLY A 22 -5.15 -2.34 -5.17
C GLY A 22 -5.45 -3.84 -5.19
N TYR A 23 -6.44 -4.24 -5.97
CA TYR A 23 -6.99 -5.58 -5.94
C TYR A 23 -7.36 -6.05 -7.34
N LYS A 24 -6.90 -7.24 -7.72
CA LYS A 24 -7.35 -7.90 -8.94
C LYS A 24 -8.63 -8.67 -8.65
N ASN A 25 -9.75 -8.16 -9.13
CA ASN A 25 -11.04 -8.82 -8.95
C ASN A 25 -11.05 -10.15 -9.73
N PRO A 26 -11.21 -11.31 -9.06
CA PRO A 26 -11.13 -12.61 -9.73
C PRO A 26 -12.32 -12.87 -10.69
N ARG A 27 -13.44 -12.16 -10.51
CA ARG A 27 -14.64 -12.31 -11.36
C ARG A 27 -14.54 -11.50 -12.66
N THR A 28 -13.97 -10.28 -12.57
CA THR A 28 -13.89 -9.36 -13.72
C THR A 28 -12.50 -9.32 -14.35
N GLY A 29 -11.48 -9.75 -13.65
CA GLY A 29 -10.07 -9.62 -14.04
C GLY A 29 -9.51 -8.20 -13.93
N LEU A 30 -10.34 -7.22 -13.54
CA LEU A 30 -9.95 -5.81 -13.46
C LEU A 30 -9.18 -5.51 -12.17
N ILE A 31 -8.30 -4.52 -12.24
CA ILE A 31 -7.66 -3.93 -11.08
C ILE A 31 -8.57 -2.82 -10.54
N GLU A 32 -8.95 -2.97 -9.27
CA GLU A 32 -9.85 -2.10 -8.52
C GLU A 32 -9.18 -1.60 -7.25
N GLY A 33 -9.71 -0.56 -6.62
CA GLY A 33 -9.27 -0.04 -5.35
C GLY A 33 -8.85 1.43 -5.42
N PHE A 34 -8.55 2.00 -4.25
CA PHE A 34 -8.23 3.42 -4.10
C PHE A 34 -7.05 3.86 -4.98
N GLU A 35 -5.96 3.12 -4.99
CA GLU A 35 -4.77 3.49 -5.78
C GLU A 35 -4.98 3.26 -7.28
N ALA A 36 -5.77 2.26 -7.65
CA ALA A 36 -6.16 2.07 -9.06
C ALA A 36 -7.04 3.23 -9.55
N ASP A 37 -8.01 3.67 -8.75
CA ASP A 37 -8.86 4.81 -9.08
C ASP A 37 -8.06 6.13 -9.09
N LEU A 38 -7.14 6.31 -8.14
CA LEU A 38 -6.24 7.47 -8.12
C LEU A 38 -5.33 7.50 -9.36
N ALA A 39 -4.81 6.35 -9.77
CA ALA A 39 -4.00 6.25 -10.99
C ALA A 39 -4.80 6.61 -12.25
N ARG A 40 -6.08 6.20 -12.34
CA ARG A 40 -7.00 6.62 -13.42
C ARG A 40 -7.25 8.14 -13.40
N ALA A 41 -7.48 8.71 -12.22
CA ALA A 41 -7.66 10.16 -12.08
C ALA A 41 -6.39 10.95 -12.48
N ILE A 42 -5.20 10.42 -12.18
CA ILE A 42 -3.94 10.99 -12.66
C ILE A 42 -3.85 10.89 -14.19
N ALA A 43 -4.18 9.74 -14.78
CA ALA A 43 -4.16 9.57 -16.24
C ALA A 43 -5.12 10.56 -16.92
N GLU A 44 -6.30 10.77 -16.36
CA GLU A 44 -7.25 11.78 -16.85
C GLU A 44 -6.65 13.20 -16.82
N LYS A 45 -5.96 13.58 -15.74
CA LYS A 45 -5.29 14.88 -15.62
C LYS A 45 -4.14 15.05 -16.61
N LEU A 46 -3.40 13.99 -16.93
CA LEU A 46 -2.18 14.06 -17.74
C LEU A 46 -2.45 13.79 -19.25
N LEU A 47 -3.45 12.97 -19.58
CA LEU A 47 -3.73 12.50 -20.93
C LEU A 47 -5.18 12.79 -21.40
N GLY A 48 -6.01 13.38 -20.52
CA GLY A 48 -7.38 13.78 -20.85
C GLY A 48 -8.43 12.67 -20.77
N ALA A 49 -8.05 11.43 -20.39
CA ALA A 49 -8.99 10.33 -20.24
C ALA A 49 -8.51 9.32 -19.17
N PRO A 50 -9.42 8.81 -18.31
CA PRO A 50 -9.08 7.92 -17.22
C PRO A 50 -8.74 6.49 -17.66
N ASP A 51 -9.08 6.12 -18.88
CA ASP A 51 -8.80 4.81 -19.50
C ASP A 51 -7.44 4.77 -20.22
N ARG A 52 -6.73 5.89 -20.32
CA ARG A 52 -5.36 5.94 -20.86
C ARG A 52 -4.32 5.48 -19.85
N ILE A 53 -4.57 4.29 -19.28
CA ILE A 53 -3.70 3.66 -18.29
C ILE A 53 -3.74 2.14 -18.41
N ASP A 54 -2.57 1.52 -18.36
CA ASP A 54 -2.41 0.09 -18.25
C ASP A 54 -1.86 -0.25 -16.87
N PHE A 55 -2.41 -1.28 -16.23
CA PHE A 55 -1.99 -1.71 -14.91
C PHE A 55 -1.04 -2.91 -14.99
N TYR A 56 0.09 -2.78 -14.30
CA TYR A 56 1.03 -3.86 -14.07
C TYR A 56 0.95 -4.30 -12.61
N GLN A 57 0.68 -5.60 -12.38
CA GLN A 57 0.61 -6.17 -11.03
C GLN A 57 2.00 -6.24 -10.43
N ILE A 58 2.18 -5.66 -9.23
CA ILE A 58 3.48 -5.53 -8.61
C ILE A 58 3.44 -5.93 -7.14
N THR A 59 4.47 -6.65 -6.69
CA THR A 59 4.69 -6.94 -5.27
C THR A 59 5.55 -5.86 -4.63
N ASP A 60 5.53 -5.77 -3.31
CA ASP A 60 6.24 -4.74 -2.56
C ASP A 60 7.74 -4.68 -2.88
N GLU A 61 8.39 -5.84 -3.01
CA GLU A 61 9.82 -5.93 -3.34
C GLU A 61 10.15 -5.54 -4.79
N LYS A 62 9.18 -5.61 -5.72
CA LYS A 62 9.38 -5.35 -7.14
C LYS A 62 9.14 -3.90 -7.56
N ARG A 63 8.59 -3.06 -6.67
CA ARG A 63 8.20 -1.67 -6.96
C ARG A 63 9.34 -0.84 -7.54
N ILE A 64 10.49 -0.79 -6.87
CA ILE A 64 11.67 -0.02 -7.32
C ILE A 64 12.35 -0.67 -8.53
N PRO A 65 12.64 -1.99 -8.55
CA PRO A 65 13.18 -2.66 -9.73
C PRO A 65 12.38 -2.44 -11.02
N ALA A 66 11.04 -2.43 -10.95
CA ALA A 66 10.19 -2.21 -12.12
C ALA A 66 10.32 -0.80 -12.71
N LEU A 67 10.49 0.23 -11.85
CA LEU A 67 10.79 1.60 -12.30
C LEU A 67 12.18 1.71 -12.92
N GLN A 68 13.18 1.09 -12.30
CA GLN A 68 14.57 1.13 -12.77
C GLN A 68 14.75 0.47 -14.13
N SER A 69 13.99 -0.60 -14.40
CA SER A 69 14.02 -1.34 -15.67
C SER A 69 13.06 -0.81 -16.74
N ASP A 70 12.39 0.32 -16.50
CA ASP A 70 11.38 0.91 -17.39
C ASP A 70 10.19 -0.03 -17.71
N LEU A 71 9.91 -0.99 -16.82
CA LEU A 71 8.76 -1.89 -16.94
C LEU A 71 7.44 -1.16 -16.70
N VAL A 72 7.48 -0.14 -15.84
CA VAL A 72 6.37 0.76 -15.54
C VAL A 72 6.83 2.22 -15.58
N ASP A 73 5.92 3.14 -15.90
CA ASP A 73 6.20 4.58 -15.88
C ASP A 73 6.12 5.14 -14.46
N MET A 74 5.17 4.64 -13.66
CA MET A 74 4.94 5.07 -12.28
C MET A 74 4.49 3.89 -11.40
N VAL A 75 4.64 4.05 -10.09
CA VAL A 75 4.16 3.10 -9.09
C VAL A 75 3.26 3.80 -8.07
N LEU A 76 2.04 3.27 -7.90
CA LEU A 76 1.11 3.57 -6.81
C LEU A 76 0.79 2.24 -6.10
N SER A 77 1.54 1.91 -5.08
CA SER A 77 1.44 0.62 -4.37
C SER A 77 1.95 0.80 -2.93
N GLN A 78 1.31 1.68 -2.18
CA GLN A 78 1.65 2.01 -0.78
C GLN A 78 3.16 2.24 -0.58
N LEU A 79 3.81 2.87 -1.57
CA LEU A 79 5.25 3.09 -1.51
C LEU A 79 5.57 4.28 -0.61
N THR A 80 5.97 3.98 0.63
CA THR A 80 6.38 5.01 1.60
C THR A 80 7.61 5.75 1.10
N ILE A 81 7.55 7.08 1.12
CA ILE A 81 8.69 7.96 0.86
C ILE A 81 9.66 7.82 2.04
N THR A 82 10.88 7.37 1.75
CA THR A 82 11.97 7.27 2.73
C THR A 82 13.26 7.78 2.08
N PRO A 83 14.25 8.27 2.86
CA PRO A 83 15.51 8.78 2.31
C PRO A 83 16.22 7.77 1.40
N ASP A 84 16.35 6.52 1.82
CA ASP A 84 17.01 5.47 1.06
C ASP A 84 16.28 5.09 -0.25
N ARG A 85 14.94 5.18 -0.26
CA ARG A 85 14.15 5.01 -1.49
C ARG A 85 14.27 6.21 -2.41
N ALA A 86 14.32 7.43 -1.85
CA ALA A 86 14.50 8.66 -2.61
C ALA A 86 15.89 8.76 -3.28
N GLU A 87 16.88 7.99 -2.84
CA GLU A 87 18.14 7.83 -3.57
C GLU A 87 17.98 7.00 -4.86
N GLN A 88 17.00 6.10 -4.91
CA GLN A 88 16.82 5.12 -5.97
C GLN A 88 15.74 5.50 -6.98
N VAL A 89 14.72 6.22 -6.56
CA VAL A 89 13.56 6.69 -7.36
C VAL A 89 13.21 8.11 -6.97
N ASP A 90 12.42 8.79 -7.79
CA ASP A 90 11.85 10.07 -7.43
C ASP A 90 10.37 9.91 -7.06
N PHE A 91 9.87 10.79 -6.20
CA PHE A 91 8.51 10.76 -5.68
C PHE A 91 7.75 12.03 -5.98
N SER A 92 6.46 11.92 -6.18
CA SER A 92 5.53 13.04 -6.05
C SER A 92 5.45 13.50 -4.59
N ILE A 93 4.78 14.64 -4.37
CA ILE A 93 4.24 14.96 -3.04
C ILE A 93 3.36 13.81 -2.54
N PRO A 94 3.25 13.61 -1.21
CA PRO A 94 2.44 12.53 -0.67
C PRO A 94 0.97 12.65 -1.09
N TYR A 95 0.37 11.55 -1.57
CA TYR A 95 -1.09 11.48 -1.80
C TYR A 95 -1.85 10.96 -0.58
N TYR A 96 -1.19 10.24 0.33
CA TYR A 96 -1.75 9.74 1.57
C TYR A 96 -0.69 9.67 2.66
N ILE A 97 -1.11 9.78 3.94
CA ILE A 97 -0.21 9.61 5.08
C ILE A 97 -0.85 8.60 6.03
N THR A 98 -0.17 7.51 6.28
CA THR A 98 -0.57 6.45 7.20
C THR A 98 0.42 6.27 8.34
N ARG A 99 0.23 5.26 9.16
CA ARG A 99 1.11 4.87 10.26
C ARG A 99 1.09 3.36 10.46
N GLU A 100 1.95 2.86 11.34
CA GLU A 100 2.06 1.44 11.64
C GLU A 100 0.90 0.96 12.50
N GLY A 101 0.40 -0.25 12.22
CA GLY A 101 -0.60 -0.91 13.02
C GLY A 101 -0.31 -2.40 13.19
N LEU A 102 -1.08 -3.02 14.07
CA LEU A 102 -1.14 -4.47 14.23
C LEU A 102 -2.57 -4.95 13.99
N LEU A 103 -2.73 -6.06 13.29
CA LEU A 103 -3.97 -6.83 13.27
C LEU A 103 -3.75 -8.07 14.13
N VAL A 104 -4.63 -8.29 15.07
CA VAL A 104 -4.57 -9.40 16.03
C VAL A 104 -5.91 -10.11 16.15
N PRO A 105 -5.97 -11.36 16.60
CA PRO A 105 -7.22 -12.00 16.98
C PRO A 105 -7.94 -11.19 18.06
N LYS A 106 -9.26 -11.09 17.96
CA LYS A 106 -10.09 -10.39 18.94
C LYS A 106 -9.92 -11.01 20.33
N GLY A 107 -9.71 -10.15 21.32
CA GLY A 107 -9.45 -10.61 22.70
C GLY A 107 -8.01 -11.06 22.95
N SER A 108 -7.09 -10.81 22.00
CA SER A 108 -5.66 -11.04 22.19
C SER A 108 -5.11 -10.21 23.36
N ASP A 109 -4.09 -10.71 24.02
CA ASP A 109 -3.30 -10.01 25.03
C ASP A 109 -2.39 -8.92 24.43
N ILE A 110 -2.21 -8.90 23.13
CA ILE A 110 -1.41 -7.90 22.41
C ILE A 110 -2.21 -6.59 22.33
N LYS A 111 -1.71 -5.52 22.96
CA LYS A 111 -2.31 -4.18 22.95
C LYS A 111 -1.33 -3.12 22.43
N GLY A 112 -0.08 -3.48 22.16
CA GLY A 112 0.96 -2.60 21.68
C GLY A 112 2.20 -3.32 21.24
N LEU A 113 3.22 -2.55 20.84
CA LEU A 113 4.49 -3.10 20.34
C LEU A 113 5.19 -3.97 21.38
N ASP A 114 5.17 -3.57 22.66
CA ASP A 114 5.91 -4.26 23.72
C ASP A 114 5.32 -5.66 24.07
N ASP A 115 4.06 -5.91 23.71
CA ASP A 115 3.37 -7.19 23.92
C ASP A 115 3.74 -8.23 22.86
N LEU A 116 4.52 -7.85 21.86
CA LEU A 116 5.01 -8.76 20.81
C LEU A 116 6.17 -9.66 21.26
N LYS A 117 6.63 -9.55 22.51
CA LYS A 117 7.65 -10.45 23.07
C LYS A 117 7.18 -11.91 23.02
N GLY A 118 8.00 -12.79 22.46
CA GLY A 118 7.68 -14.20 22.28
C GLY A 118 6.61 -14.48 21.21
N LYS A 119 6.13 -13.49 20.47
CA LYS A 119 5.08 -13.63 19.47
C LYS A 119 5.64 -13.81 18.05
N ARG A 120 4.84 -14.45 17.18
CA ARG A 120 5.10 -14.56 15.74
C ARG A 120 4.38 -13.41 15.03
N ILE A 121 5.12 -12.64 14.23
CA ILE A 121 4.63 -11.40 13.61
C ILE A 121 4.66 -11.57 12.09
N ALA A 122 3.50 -11.59 11.45
CA ALA A 122 3.40 -11.60 9.99
C ALA A 122 3.70 -10.21 9.42
N VAL A 123 4.55 -10.17 8.39
CA VAL A 123 4.99 -8.95 7.70
C VAL A 123 5.23 -9.23 6.23
N THR A 124 5.00 -8.24 5.37
CA THR A 124 5.16 -8.38 3.91
C THR A 124 6.61 -8.15 3.49
N GLU A 125 7.15 -9.01 2.64
CA GLU A 125 8.47 -8.84 2.02
C GLU A 125 8.55 -7.48 1.27
N GLY A 126 9.67 -6.76 1.42
CA GLY A 126 9.90 -5.45 0.78
C GLY A 126 9.14 -4.27 1.43
N SER A 127 8.33 -4.50 2.47
CA SER A 127 7.57 -3.45 3.17
C SER A 127 8.41 -2.68 4.20
N ILE A 128 7.95 -1.48 4.55
CA ILE A 128 8.51 -0.73 5.69
C ILE A 128 8.18 -1.43 7.01
N SER A 129 7.03 -2.08 7.12
CA SER A 129 6.64 -2.84 8.32
C SER A 129 7.63 -3.97 8.61
N LEU A 130 8.09 -4.72 7.60
CA LEU A 130 9.15 -5.72 7.77
C LEU A 130 10.44 -5.08 8.32
N ARG A 131 10.87 -3.94 7.76
CA ARG A 131 12.09 -3.24 8.22
C ARG A 131 11.96 -2.77 9.66
N ARG A 132 10.80 -2.22 10.04
CA ARG A 132 10.50 -1.75 11.40
C ARG A 132 10.45 -2.89 12.40
N MET A 133 9.73 -3.95 12.10
CA MET A 133 9.65 -5.12 12.98
C MET A 133 11.02 -5.79 13.15
N ARG A 134 11.79 -5.92 12.06
CA ARG A 134 13.17 -6.44 12.13
C ARG A 134 14.07 -5.57 13.02
N ALA A 135 13.99 -4.25 12.92
CA ALA A 135 14.71 -3.32 13.77
C ALA A 135 14.25 -3.35 15.23
N SER A 136 13.00 -3.74 15.49
CA SER A 136 12.44 -3.84 16.86
C SER A 136 12.78 -5.16 17.56
N LEU A 137 13.18 -6.22 16.84
CA LEU A 137 13.47 -7.54 17.43
C LEU A 137 14.43 -7.52 18.62
N PRO A 138 15.51 -6.70 18.65
CA PRO A 138 16.39 -6.65 19.84
C PRO A 138 15.68 -6.23 21.13
N SER A 139 14.57 -5.47 21.02
CA SER A 139 13.73 -5.07 22.16
C SER A 139 12.57 -6.01 22.45
N LEU A 140 12.37 -7.02 21.59
CA LEU A 140 11.25 -7.98 21.64
C LEU A 140 11.79 -9.42 21.80
N PRO A 141 12.36 -9.79 22.95
CA PRO A 141 12.97 -11.11 23.13
C PRO A 141 11.97 -12.24 22.82
N GLY A 142 12.44 -13.23 22.04
CA GLY A 142 11.64 -14.38 21.62
C GLY A 142 10.66 -14.10 20.49
N ALA A 143 10.51 -12.85 20.02
CA ALA A 143 9.68 -12.55 18.85
C ALA A 143 10.33 -13.07 17.56
N THR A 144 9.49 -13.54 16.64
CA THR A 144 9.92 -14.04 15.33
C THR A 144 9.06 -13.44 14.21
N LEU A 145 9.62 -13.37 12.99
CA LEU A 145 8.91 -12.83 11.83
C LEU A 145 8.44 -13.97 10.93
N VAL A 146 7.18 -13.89 10.52
CA VAL A 146 6.57 -14.69 9.45
C VAL A 146 6.49 -13.80 8.23
N ILE A 147 7.37 -14.03 7.25
CA ILE A 147 7.47 -13.17 6.07
C ILE A 147 6.52 -13.70 4.99
N THR A 148 5.60 -12.86 4.53
CA THR A 148 4.63 -13.18 3.48
C THR A 148 5.00 -12.46 2.17
N PRO A 149 4.77 -13.07 1.01
CA PRO A 149 5.06 -12.44 -0.27
C PRO A 149 4.04 -11.34 -0.65
N LEU A 150 2.84 -11.40 -0.09
CA LEU A 150 1.73 -10.50 -0.35
C LEU A 150 1.13 -9.99 0.97
N SER A 151 0.58 -8.78 0.95
CA SER A 151 0.04 -8.15 2.16
C SER A 151 -1.21 -8.86 2.71
N PHE A 152 -2.08 -9.38 1.86
CA PHE A 152 -3.24 -10.15 2.32
C PHE A 152 -2.83 -11.44 3.05
N GLY A 153 -1.68 -12.03 2.67
CA GLY A 153 -1.08 -13.16 3.38
C GLY A 153 -0.78 -12.91 4.86
N ASN A 154 -0.63 -11.64 5.27
CA ASN A 154 -0.48 -11.30 6.69
C ASN A 154 -1.75 -11.64 7.49
N LEU A 155 -2.94 -11.30 6.95
CA LEU A 155 -4.22 -11.66 7.57
C LEU A 155 -4.40 -13.19 7.58
N GLU A 156 -4.07 -13.86 6.47
CA GLU A 156 -4.18 -15.31 6.35
C GLU A 156 -3.28 -16.03 7.37
N ALA A 157 -2.05 -15.56 7.58
CA ALA A 157 -1.13 -16.10 8.57
C ALA A 157 -1.70 -16.00 10.00
N VAL A 158 -2.38 -14.90 10.33
CA VAL A 158 -3.08 -14.76 11.63
C VAL A 158 -4.31 -15.67 11.68
N ALA A 159 -5.10 -15.72 10.61
CA ALA A 159 -6.29 -16.55 10.53
C ALA A 159 -6.00 -18.07 10.71
N ASN A 160 -4.88 -18.51 10.13
CA ASN A 160 -4.43 -19.91 10.20
C ASN A 160 -3.65 -20.24 11.49
N GLY A 161 -3.43 -19.27 12.38
CA GLY A 161 -2.63 -19.46 13.60
C GLY A 161 -1.12 -19.63 13.34
N GLU A 162 -0.65 -19.24 12.17
CA GLU A 162 0.78 -19.22 11.80
C GLU A 162 1.50 -18.01 12.41
N ALA A 163 0.75 -16.92 12.62
CA ALA A 163 1.22 -15.72 13.30
C ALA A 163 0.24 -15.30 14.42
N ASP A 164 0.76 -14.63 15.44
CA ASP A 164 -0.01 -14.12 16.57
C ASP A 164 -0.48 -12.69 16.33
N ALA A 165 0.22 -11.97 15.45
CA ALA A 165 -0.10 -10.62 14.99
C ALA A 165 0.37 -10.42 13.55
N ALA A 166 -0.24 -9.48 12.83
CA ALA A 166 0.26 -8.98 11.56
C ALA A 166 0.59 -7.48 11.69
N SER A 167 1.78 -7.06 11.22
CA SER A 167 2.16 -5.64 11.18
C SER A 167 2.12 -5.14 9.75
N ASN A 168 1.38 -4.04 9.54
CA ASN A 168 1.26 -3.37 8.24
C ASN A 168 0.81 -1.91 8.43
N ASP A 169 0.64 -1.19 7.34
CA ASP A 169 0.01 0.13 7.33
C ASP A 169 -1.43 0.06 7.86
N MET A 170 -1.81 1.00 8.72
CA MET A 170 -3.17 1.09 9.27
C MET A 170 -4.25 1.05 8.18
N ILE A 171 -4.00 1.73 7.04
CA ILE A 171 -4.92 1.72 5.91
C ILE A 171 -5.07 0.31 5.31
N ASN A 172 -3.97 -0.40 5.10
CA ASN A 172 -3.99 -1.76 4.57
C ASN A 172 -4.69 -2.72 5.52
N LEU A 173 -4.37 -2.64 6.81
CA LEU A 173 -5.04 -3.45 7.84
C LEU A 173 -6.54 -3.18 7.88
N THR A 174 -6.95 -1.90 7.79
CA THR A 174 -8.36 -1.53 7.76
C THR A 174 -9.09 -2.11 6.56
N MET A 175 -8.48 -2.02 5.37
CA MET A 175 -9.07 -2.56 4.15
C MET A 175 -9.14 -4.09 4.18
N MET A 176 -8.08 -4.77 4.60
CA MET A 176 -8.03 -6.23 4.71
C MET A 176 -9.00 -6.74 5.77
N HIS A 177 -9.08 -6.06 6.93
CA HIS A 177 -10.03 -6.39 8.00
C HIS A 177 -11.47 -6.31 7.49
N ARG A 178 -11.84 -5.22 6.79
CA ARG A 178 -13.19 -5.06 6.23
C ARG A 178 -13.52 -6.09 5.14
N ALA A 179 -12.52 -6.49 4.37
CA ALA A 179 -12.68 -7.45 3.28
C ALA A 179 -12.56 -8.90 3.73
N SER A 180 -12.22 -9.17 4.99
CA SER A 180 -12.14 -10.53 5.51
C SER A 180 -13.53 -11.15 5.66
N ASP A 181 -13.63 -12.48 5.54
CA ASP A 181 -14.90 -13.21 5.71
C ASP A 181 -15.44 -13.10 7.15
N HIS A 182 -14.56 -12.83 8.11
CA HIS A 182 -14.88 -12.79 9.54
C HIS A 182 -14.23 -11.60 10.24
N PRO A 183 -14.57 -10.34 9.88
CA PRO A 183 -13.95 -9.16 10.48
C PRO A 183 -14.13 -9.08 12.00
N GLU A 184 -15.23 -9.64 12.52
CA GLU A 184 -15.52 -9.70 13.96
C GLU A 184 -14.52 -10.51 14.78
N ARG A 185 -13.68 -11.33 14.12
CA ARG A 185 -12.64 -12.16 14.77
C ARG A 185 -11.33 -11.42 15.02
N TYR A 186 -11.19 -10.22 14.51
CA TYR A 186 -9.94 -9.47 14.59
C TYR A 186 -10.15 -8.07 15.17
N GLU A 187 -9.08 -7.50 15.66
CA GLU A 187 -9.00 -6.09 16.05
C GLU A 187 -7.72 -5.48 15.51
N ILE A 188 -7.76 -4.17 15.27
CA ILE A 188 -6.59 -3.41 14.79
C ILE A 188 -6.10 -2.54 15.93
N ILE A 189 -4.81 -2.64 16.23
CA ILE A 189 -4.11 -1.90 17.27
C ILE A 189 -3.24 -0.85 16.59
N ASP A 190 -3.42 0.42 16.94
CA ASP A 190 -2.54 1.50 16.48
C ASP A 190 -1.24 1.51 17.30
N ILE A 191 -0.12 1.34 16.62
CA ILE A 191 1.23 1.44 17.20
C ILE A 191 2.05 2.56 16.54
N GLY A 192 1.37 3.46 15.84
CA GLY A 192 2.00 4.51 15.04
C GLY A 192 2.71 5.59 15.85
N ASP A 193 2.46 5.71 17.15
CA ASP A 193 3.20 6.57 18.07
C ASP A 193 4.64 6.11 18.33
N ARG A 194 4.93 4.84 18.04
CA ARG A 194 6.26 4.23 18.18
C ARG A 194 7.14 4.41 16.94
N PHE A 195 6.61 4.96 15.86
CA PHE A 195 7.29 5.07 14.57
C PHE A 195 6.91 6.39 13.86
N ASP A 196 7.77 6.82 12.94
CA ASP A 196 7.46 7.93 12.05
C ASP A 196 6.25 7.62 11.17
N LYS A 197 5.51 8.68 10.81
CA LYS A 197 4.40 8.58 9.84
C LYS A 197 4.91 8.04 8.51
N LYS A 198 4.02 7.40 7.77
CA LYS A 198 4.30 6.79 6.46
C LYS A 198 3.62 7.60 5.35
N PRO A 199 4.30 8.59 4.73
CA PRO A 199 3.79 9.27 3.55
C PRO A 199 3.92 8.37 2.32
N PHE A 200 2.83 8.13 1.60
CA PHE A 200 2.83 7.44 0.31
C PHE A 200 2.96 8.45 -0.82
N GLY A 201 3.90 8.25 -1.72
CA GLY A 201 4.07 9.05 -2.94
C GLY A 201 3.94 8.21 -4.20
N VAL A 202 3.57 8.85 -5.30
CA VAL A 202 3.69 8.23 -6.62
C VAL A 202 5.17 8.21 -6.97
N ALA A 203 5.72 7.02 -7.17
CA ALA A 203 7.13 6.89 -7.52
C ALA A 203 7.34 6.79 -9.03
N VAL A 204 8.43 7.36 -9.51
CA VAL A 204 8.88 7.29 -10.89
C VAL A 204 10.38 6.99 -10.94
N LYS A 205 10.90 6.59 -12.09
CA LYS A 205 12.33 6.37 -12.30
C LYS A 205 13.14 7.60 -11.89
N LYS A 206 14.27 7.37 -11.24
CA LYS A 206 15.19 8.43 -10.79
C LYS A 206 15.62 9.35 -11.92
N GLY A 207 15.62 10.66 -11.65
CA GLY A 207 15.97 11.69 -12.61
C GLY A 207 14.83 12.14 -13.53
N ASN A 208 13.63 11.58 -13.40
CA ASN A 208 12.47 11.97 -14.23
C ASN A 208 11.71 13.16 -13.63
N HIS A 209 12.43 14.26 -13.34
CA HIS A 209 11.86 15.47 -12.76
C HIS A 209 10.67 16.06 -13.52
N PRO A 210 10.66 16.09 -14.88
CA PRO A 210 9.49 16.59 -15.61
C PRO A 210 8.23 15.78 -15.33
N PHE A 211 8.34 14.47 -15.09
CA PHE A 211 7.18 13.65 -14.72
C PHE A 211 6.76 13.91 -13.27
N VAL A 212 7.73 14.06 -12.34
CA VAL A 212 7.44 14.44 -10.94
C VAL A 212 6.65 15.75 -10.89
N ASP A 213 7.04 16.76 -11.66
CA ASP A 213 6.34 18.06 -11.72
C ASP A 213 4.90 17.93 -12.22
N LEU A 214 4.67 17.05 -13.21
CA LEU A 214 3.31 16.74 -13.70
C LEU A 214 2.49 16.04 -12.63
N LEU A 215 3.08 15.05 -11.96
CA LEU A 215 2.43 14.30 -10.88
C LEU A 215 2.10 15.20 -9.68
N ASN A 216 3.00 16.07 -9.29
CA ASN A 216 2.75 17.03 -8.21
C ASN A 216 1.54 17.91 -8.50
N ARG A 217 1.48 18.51 -9.70
CA ARG A 217 0.31 19.30 -10.13
C ARG A 217 -0.99 18.48 -10.15
N ALA A 218 -0.93 17.23 -10.62
CA ALA A 218 -2.10 16.36 -10.64
C ALA A 218 -2.56 16.00 -9.22
N VAL A 219 -1.65 15.61 -8.33
CA VAL A 219 -1.96 15.27 -6.94
C VAL A 219 -2.48 16.50 -6.18
N GLU A 220 -1.88 17.68 -6.35
CA GLU A 220 -2.36 18.93 -5.73
C GLU A 220 -3.78 19.26 -6.20
N ALA A 221 -4.05 19.17 -7.50
CA ALA A 221 -5.38 19.45 -8.06
C ALA A 221 -6.43 18.45 -7.52
N LEU A 222 -6.10 17.16 -7.44
CA LEU A 222 -7.00 16.13 -6.92
C LEU A 222 -7.25 16.31 -5.41
N LYS A 223 -6.23 16.69 -4.63
CA LYS A 223 -6.39 17.06 -3.21
C LYS A 223 -7.26 18.28 -3.04
N GLY A 224 -6.98 19.35 -3.76
CA GLY A 224 -7.73 20.59 -3.69
C GLY A 224 -9.21 20.44 -4.05
N ALA A 225 -9.52 19.49 -4.93
CA ALA A 225 -10.90 19.13 -5.28
C ALA A 225 -11.59 18.15 -4.29
N GLY A 226 -10.88 17.66 -3.27
CA GLY A 226 -11.39 16.62 -2.36
C GLY A 226 -11.54 15.25 -3.01
N GLU A 227 -10.98 15.08 -4.22
CA GLU A 227 -11.16 13.86 -5.00
C GLU A 227 -10.42 12.66 -4.39
N ILE A 228 -9.24 12.88 -3.79
CA ILE A 228 -8.50 11.82 -3.12
C ILE A 228 -9.30 11.23 -1.95
N ASP A 229 -9.90 12.09 -1.12
CA ASP A 229 -10.73 11.66 0.00
C ASP A 229 -12.00 10.95 -0.48
N ARG A 230 -12.62 11.45 -1.57
CA ARG A 230 -13.78 10.82 -2.19
C ARG A 230 -13.47 9.41 -2.69
N LEU A 231 -12.35 9.25 -3.42
CA LEU A 231 -11.90 7.95 -3.92
C LEU A 231 -11.56 6.98 -2.78
N PHE A 232 -10.92 7.49 -1.74
CA PHE A 232 -10.61 6.71 -0.54
C PHE A 232 -11.89 6.17 0.12
N ASN A 233 -12.85 7.05 0.43
CA ASN A 233 -14.10 6.67 1.11
C ASN A 233 -14.93 5.70 0.29
N LYS A 234 -15.06 5.92 -1.04
CA LYS A 234 -15.71 4.99 -1.97
C LYS A 234 -15.14 3.57 -1.86
N ASN A 235 -13.82 3.45 -1.86
CA ASN A 235 -13.16 2.15 -1.83
C ASN A 235 -13.17 1.51 -0.43
N LEU A 236 -13.18 2.32 0.63
CA LEU A 236 -13.35 1.85 1.99
C LEU A 236 -14.73 1.22 2.22
N GLU A 237 -15.79 1.83 1.67
CA GLU A 237 -17.15 1.27 1.71
C GLU A 237 -17.24 -0.02 0.88
N ALA A 238 -16.69 -0.02 -0.33
CA ALA A 238 -16.68 -1.17 -1.20
C ALA A 238 -15.92 -2.38 -0.63
N ALA A 239 -14.87 -2.17 0.15
CA ALA A 239 -14.13 -3.23 0.81
C ALA A 239 -14.99 -4.01 1.81
N GLY A 240 -15.89 -3.32 2.54
CA GLY A 240 -16.79 -3.96 3.50
C GLY A 240 -18.00 -4.68 2.88
N SER A 241 -18.37 -4.36 1.64
CA SER A 241 -19.51 -4.99 0.97
C SER A 241 -19.19 -6.31 0.26
N ARG A 242 -17.94 -6.77 0.30
CA ARG A 242 -17.50 -8.04 -0.32
C ARG A 242 -17.77 -9.27 0.55
N SER A 243 -18.02 -9.05 1.86
CA SER A 243 -18.30 -10.11 2.86
C SER A 243 -19.80 -10.45 2.98
N ALA A 244 -20.65 -9.90 2.12
CA ALA A 244 -22.10 -10.14 2.11
C ALA A 244 -22.55 -11.02 0.94
#